data_523efc99440555a09c89acf59bf31285
#
_entry.id   523efc99440555a09c89acf59bf31285
#
_cell.length_a   1.000
_cell.length_b   1.000
_cell.length_c   1.000
_cell.angle_alpha   90.00
_cell.angle_beta   90.00
_cell.angle_gamma   90.00
#
_symmetry.space_group_name_H-M   'P 1'
#
loop_
_entity.id
_entity.type
_entity.pdbx_description
1 polymer ?
#
loop_
_entity_poly.entity_id
_entity_poly.type
_entity_poly.pdbx_seq_one_letter_code
_entity_poly.pdbx_strand_id
1 'polypeptide(L)'
;MQFLDIHTHDESRDAGVESILSLSVTGYIPQIPLNGRFVSIGLHPWFATLEHLDADYNRLATLAKNPEVKLIGECGLDRLKGEKLENQLIILKKQMKLAEELGKPVILHCVRCFDELMALKKELKPTVPLIVHGFNKSEELGRQLMDKGFYLSVGKAILKPHSGAAALLKQTDVFFLETDDAGYGIEEIYRTAANLKNTTVEALKALIFASWKKIKLI
;
A
#
# COMPACT_ATOMS: atom_id res chain seq x y z
N MET A 1 6.43 -0.34 -21.79
CA MET A 1 5.46 -0.35 -20.67
C MET A 1 5.65 0.89 -19.82
N GLN A 2 4.59 1.40 -19.17
CA GLN A 2 4.68 2.48 -18.18
C GLN A 2 5.41 2.02 -16.93
N PHE A 3 5.92 2.96 -16.16
CA PHE A 3 6.28 2.72 -14.75
C PHE A 3 4.99 2.63 -13.94
N LEU A 4 4.95 1.73 -12.95
CA LEU A 4 3.81 1.52 -12.07
C LEU A 4 4.22 1.85 -10.64
N ASP A 5 3.52 2.81 -10.02
CA ASP A 5 3.73 3.27 -8.66
C ASP A 5 2.49 2.95 -7.81
N ILE A 6 2.62 1.97 -6.91
CA ILE A 6 1.44 1.47 -6.19
C ILE A 6 0.95 2.41 -5.08
N HIS A 7 1.79 3.34 -4.64
CA HIS A 7 1.45 4.25 -3.55
C HIS A 7 2.28 5.52 -3.61
N THR A 8 1.59 6.64 -3.78
CA THR A 8 2.21 7.97 -3.77
C THR A 8 1.30 9.02 -3.13
N HIS A 9 1.89 10.03 -2.51
CA HIS A 9 1.21 11.23 -2.06
C HIS A 9 1.40 12.42 -3.01
N ASP A 10 2.15 12.23 -4.10
CA ASP A 10 2.37 13.25 -5.10
C ASP A 10 1.17 13.37 -6.05
N GLU A 11 0.56 14.55 -6.06
CA GLU A 11 -0.56 14.88 -6.95
C GLU A 11 -0.15 15.10 -8.40
N SER A 12 1.13 15.26 -8.68
CA SER A 12 1.64 15.42 -10.05
C SER A 12 1.38 14.17 -10.90
N ARG A 13 1.35 14.36 -12.22
CA ARG A 13 1.22 13.28 -13.20
C ARG A 13 2.40 13.34 -14.15
N ASP A 14 3.26 12.35 -14.06
CA ASP A 14 4.39 12.21 -14.96
C ASP A 14 4.00 11.37 -16.19
N ALA A 15 4.41 11.85 -17.37
CA ALA A 15 4.20 11.10 -18.60
C ALA A 15 4.93 9.75 -18.53
N GLY A 16 4.22 8.66 -18.81
CA GLY A 16 4.80 7.31 -18.76
C GLY A 16 4.79 6.65 -17.37
N VAL A 17 4.14 7.28 -16.38
CA VAL A 17 3.91 6.72 -15.05
C VAL A 17 2.42 6.51 -14.82
N GLU A 18 2.03 5.33 -14.37
CA GLU A 18 0.71 5.07 -13.79
C GLU A 18 0.86 4.91 -12.30
N SER A 19 0.28 5.82 -11.53
CA SER A 19 0.40 5.85 -10.07
C SER A 19 -0.94 5.76 -9.38
N ILE A 20 -0.97 5.17 -8.18
CA ILE A 20 -2.13 5.17 -7.29
C ILE A 20 -1.92 6.26 -6.23
N LEU A 21 -2.66 7.37 -6.36
CA LEU A 21 -2.62 8.47 -5.39
C LEU A 21 -3.35 8.07 -4.10
N SER A 22 -2.66 8.22 -2.97
CA SER A 22 -3.23 7.97 -1.66
C SER A 22 -4.00 9.19 -1.15
N LEU A 23 -5.28 8.99 -0.82
CA LEU A 23 -6.17 10.02 -0.31
C LEU A 23 -6.78 9.61 1.04
N SER A 24 -6.62 10.45 2.06
CA SER A 24 -7.34 10.27 3.31
C SER A 24 -8.76 10.83 3.18
N VAL A 25 -9.74 10.11 3.73
CA VAL A 25 -11.14 10.58 3.82
C VAL A 25 -11.51 11.06 5.22
N THR A 26 -10.54 11.18 6.12
CA THR A 26 -10.71 11.67 7.49
C THR A 26 -10.91 13.19 7.47
N GLY A 27 -12.06 13.66 7.90
CA GLY A 27 -12.37 15.10 7.98
C GLY A 27 -12.49 15.85 6.64
N TYR A 28 -12.16 15.22 5.51
CA TYR A 28 -12.17 15.79 4.17
C TYR A 28 -12.82 14.84 3.16
N ILE A 29 -13.50 15.40 2.17
CA ILE A 29 -14.07 14.61 1.06
C ILE A 29 -13.22 14.88 -0.19
N PRO A 30 -12.37 13.95 -0.60
CA PRO A 30 -11.66 14.09 -1.86
C PRO A 30 -12.66 14.11 -3.02
N GLN A 31 -12.41 14.97 -4.00
CA GLN A 31 -13.20 14.96 -5.24
C GLN A 31 -12.76 13.78 -6.10
N ILE A 32 -13.64 12.80 -6.27
CA ILE A 32 -13.50 11.68 -7.19
C ILE A 32 -14.67 11.79 -8.20
N PRO A 33 -14.44 11.75 -9.48
CA PRO A 33 -13.28 11.28 -10.22
C PRO A 33 -12.13 12.30 -10.36
N LEU A 34 -10.90 11.76 -10.39
CA LEU A 34 -9.67 12.52 -10.63
C LEU A 34 -9.21 12.41 -12.08
N ASN A 35 -10.12 12.62 -13.03
CA ASN A 35 -9.83 12.57 -14.47
C ASN A 35 -9.12 11.28 -14.91
N GLY A 36 -9.65 10.13 -14.49
CA GLY A 36 -9.11 8.80 -14.81
C GLY A 36 -7.87 8.38 -14.05
N ARG A 37 -7.49 9.09 -12.97
CA ARG A 37 -6.38 8.70 -12.10
C ARG A 37 -6.83 7.63 -11.11
N PHE A 38 -6.04 6.58 -10.96
CA PHE A 38 -6.24 5.59 -9.92
C PHE A 38 -5.91 6.15 -8.54
N VAL A 39 -6.74 5.80 -7.55
CA VAL A 39 -6.58 6.25 -6.18
C VAL A 39 -6.72 5.10 -5.19
N SER A 40 -6.09 5.23 -4.04
CA SER A 40 -6.45 4.54 -2.81
C SER A 40 -7.15 5.51 -1.87
N ILE A 41 -8.16 5.04 -1.14
CA ILE A 41 -8.84 5.85 -0.12
C ILE A 41 -8.98 5.07 1.18
N GLY A 42 -8.73 5.73 2.30
CA GLY A 42 -8.79 5.09 3.61
C GLY A 42 -8.87 6.04 4.79
N LEU A 43 -9.02 5.45 5.97
CA LEU A 43 -8.94 6.12 7.26
C LEU A 43 -7.56 5.84 7.83
N HIS A 44 -6.63 6.78 7.61
CA HIS A 44 -5.23 6.65 8.04
C HIS A 44 -5.12 6.64 9.57
N PRO A 45 -4.31 5.74 10.19
CA PRO A 45 -4.24 5.58 11.64
C PRO A 45 -3.81 6.84 12.41
N TRP A 46 -3.15 7.79 11.76
CA TRP A 46 -2.75 9.03 12.42
C TRP A 46 -3.90 10.01 12.65
N PHE A 47 -4.96 9.92 11.87
CA PHE A 47 -6.03 10.92 11.83
C PHE A 47 -7.40 10.35 12.19
N ALA A 48 -7.59 9.05 11.99
CA ALA A 48 -8.86 8.39 12.27
C ALA A 48 -9.08 8.21 13.77
N THR A 49 -10.29 8.52 14.25
CA THR A 49 -10.68 8.39 15.66
C THR A 49 -11.95 7.56 15.79
N LEU A 50 -12.19 6.94 16.96
CA LEU A 50 -13.45 6.25 17.23
C LEU A 50 -14.63 7.22 17.28
N GLU A 51 -14.41 8.46 17.73
CA GLU A 51 -15.43 9.50 17.81
C GLU A 51 -16.06 9.80 16.45
N HIS A 52 -15.25 9.85 15.39
CA HIS A 52 -15.72 10.17 14.03
C HIS A 52 -15.88 8.94 13.13
N LEU A 53 -15.65 7.74 13.67
CA LEU A 53 -15.56 6.52 12.88
C LEU A 53 -16.79 6.26 12.00
N ASP A 54 -18.00 6.42 12.53
CA ASP A 54 -19.21 6.08 11.77
C ASP A 54 -19.43 7.07 10.60
N ALA A 55 -19.17 8.36 10.81
CA ALA A 55 -19.27 9.35 9.76
C ALA A 55 -18.21 9.15 8.66
N ASP A 56 -16.95 8.96 9.08
CA ASP A 56 -15.82 8.75 8.16
C ASP A 56 -15.97 7.42 7.42
N TYR A 57 -16.40 6.35 8.08
CA TYR A 57 -16.64 5.06 7.47
C TYR A 57 -17.75 5.10 6.40
N ASN A 58 -18.88 5.77 6.69
CA ASN A 58 -19.97 5.92 5.72
C ASN A 58 -19.51 6.70 4.48
N ARG A 59 -18.66 7.71 4.66
CA ARG A 59 -18.04 8.46 3.58
C ARG A 59 -17.10 7.56 2.77
N LEU A 60 -16.21 6.83 3.44
CA LEU A 60 -15.31 5.87 2.82
C LEU A 60 -16.08 4.84 2.01
N ALA A 61 -17.10 4.20 2.61
CA ALA A 61 -17.90 3.16 1.96
C ALA A 61 -18.64 3.66 0.70
N THR A 62 -19.03 4.93 0.70
CA THR A 62 -19.67 5.56 -0.45
C THR A 62 -18.66 5.80 -1.58
N LEU A 63 -17.53 6.45 -1.26
CA LEU A 63 -16.50 6.80 -2.23
C LEU A 63 -15.79 5.56 -2.79
N ALA A 64 -15.61 4.52 -1.97
CA ALA A 64 -14.92 3.28 -2.36
C ALA A 64 -15.62 2.51 -3.50
N LYS A 65 -16.88 2.81 -3.81
CA LYS A 65 -17.61 2.22 -4.94
C LYS A 65 -17.17 2.79 -6.29
N ASN A 66 -16.49 3.94 -6.30
CA ASN A 66 -15.99 4.53 -7.53
C ASN A 66 -14.96 3.60 -8.20
N PRO A 67 -15.03 3.36 -9.53
CA PRO A 67 -14.10 2.48 -10.26
C PRO A 67 -12.65 2.98 -10.28
N GLU A 68 -12.41 4.29 -10.09
CA GLU A 68 -11.06 4.86 -9.98
C GLU A 68 -10.41 4.52 -8.64
N VAL A 69 -11.19 4.17 -7.61
CA VAL A 69 -10.67 3.67 -6.33
C VAL A 69 -10.23 2.22 -6.50
N LYS A 70 -8.94 2.00 -6.56
CA LYS A 70 -8.35 0.67 -6.79
C LYS A 70 -8.00 -0.06 -5.50
N LEU A 71 -7.69 0.66 -4.43
CA LEU A 71 -7.28 0.10 -3.13
C LEU A 71 -8.09 0.75 -2.01
N ILE A 72 -8.34 -0.02 -0.95
CA ILE A 72 -8.75 0.53 0.34
C ILE A 72 -7.50 0.83 1.15
N GLY A 73 -7.37 2.05 1.60
CA GLY A 73 -6.21 2.57 2.34
C GLY A 73 -5.76 3.93 1.75
N GLU A 74 -4.78 4.55 2.31
CA GLU A 74 -3.89 4.03 3.34
C GLU A 74 -4.65 3.86 4.66
N CYS A 75 -4.58 2.66 5.22
CA CYS A 75 -5.13 2.34 6.54
C CYS A 75 -4.13 1.43 7.27
N GLY A 76 -4.29 1.22 8.56
CA GLY A 76 -3.31 0.37 9.23
C GLY A 76 -3.14 0.65 10.72
N LEU A 77 -1.90 0.40 11.20
CA LEU A 77 -1.53 0.48 12.61
C LEU A 77 -0.22 1.24 12.79
N ASP A 78 -0.21 2.19 13.70
CA ASP A 78 1.00 2.91 14.11
C ASP A 78 1.08 2.99 15.64
N ARG A 79 2.10 2.33 16.24
CA ARG A 79 2.30 2.34 17.69
C ARG A 79 2.82 3.68 18.22
N LEU A 80 3.29 4.54 17.34
CA LEU A 80 3.93 5.80 17.71
C LEU A 80 3.02 7.03 17.54
N LYS A 81 1.95 6.91 16.73
CA LYS A 81 1.06 8.01 16.38
C LYS A 81 -0.40 7.57 16.30
N GLY A 82 -1.30 8.54 16.38
CA GLY A 82 -2.74 8.32 16.31
C GLY A 82 -3.33 7.92 17.67
N GLU A 83 -4.49 7.29 17.62
CA GLU A 83 -5.17 6.79 18.81
C GLU A 83 -4.47 5.56 19.42
N LYS A 84 -4.98 5.10 20.57
CA LYS A 84 -4.53 3.83 21.18
C LYS A 84 -4.68 2.67 20.18
N LEU A 85 -3.76 1.71 20.26
CA LEU A 85 -3.70 0.60 19.33
C LEU A 85 -5.01 -0.20 19.21
N GLU A 86 -5.71 -0.37 20.34
CA GLU A 86 -7.01 -1.05 20.39
C GLU A 86 -8.05 -0.36 19.50
N ASN A 87 -8.05 0.98 19.52
CA ASN A 87 -8.94 1.79 18.70
C ASN A 87 -8.58 1.73 17.22
N GLN A 88 -7.28 1.81 16.92
CA GLN A 88 -6.78 1.63 15.55
C GLN A 88 -7.16 0.25 14.98
N LEU A 89 -7.09 -0.81 15.79
CA LEU A 89 -7.52 -2.17 15.41
C LEU A 89 -9.01 -2.23 15.06
N ILE A 90 -9.88 -1.54 15.81
CA ILE A 90 -11.32 -1.47 15.51
C ILE A 90 -11.54 -0.79 14.17
N ILE A 91 -10.86 0.35 13.93
CA ILE A 91 -10.96 1.13 12.70
C ILE A 91 -10.44 0.32 11.49
N LEU A 92 -9.30 -0.35 11.65
CA LEU A 92 -8.71 -1.19 10.60
C LEU A 92 -9.61 -2.38 10.26
N LYS A 93 -10.20 -3.06 11.26
CA LYS A 93 -11.14 -4.17 11.04
C LYS A 93 -12.34 -3.76 10.19
N LYS A 94 -12.92 -2.59 10.42
CA LYS A 94 -14.03 -2.07 9.59
C LYS A 94 -13.59 -1.88 8.13
N GLN A 95 -12.42 -1.31 7.90
CA GLN A 95 -11.90 -1.07 6.54
C GLN A 95 -11.54 -2.37 5.82
N MET A 96 -10.95 -3.36 6.52
CA MET A 96 -10.68 -4.68 5.93
C MET A 96 -11.97 -5.40 5.52
N LYS A 97 -13.06 -5.29 6.30
CA LYS A 97 -14.36 -5.84 5.93
C LYS A 97 -14.93 -5.14 4.70
N LEU A 98 -14.85 -3.82 4.61
CA LEU A 98 -15.27 -3.07 3.43
C LEU A 98 -14.48 -3.50 2.18
N ALA A 99 -13.18 -3.67 2.32
CA ALA A 99 -12.33 -4.14 1.22
C ALA A 99 -12.76 -5.52 0.72
N GLU A 100 -13.08 -6.43 1.63
CA GLU A 100 -13.60 -7.77 1.32
C GLU A 100 -14.95 -7.70 0.59
N GLU A 101 -15.89 -6.87 1.07
CA GLU A 101 -17.21 -6.66 0.45
C GLU A 101 -17.11 -6.11 -0.99
N LEU A 102 -16.13 -5.24 -1.23
CA LEU A 102 -15.90 -4.62 -2.54
C LEU A 102 -14.93 -5.39 -3.43
N GLY A 103 -14.29 -6.45 -2.92
CA GLY A 103 -13.28 -7.23 -3.63
C GLY A 103 -12.03 -6.41 -3.98
N LYS A 104 -11.70 -5.37 -3.18
CA LYS A 104 -10.56 -4.47 -3.44
C LYS A 104 -9.37 -4.81 -2.55
N PRO A 105 -8.13 -4.81 -3.08
CA PRO A 105 -6.94 -4.95 -2.26
C PRO A 105 -6.82 -3.84 -1.22
N VAL A 106 -6.05 -4.11 -0.15
CA VAL A 106 -5.79 -3.15 0.93
C VAL A 106 -4.34 -2.73 0.93
N ILE A 107 -4.08 -1.42 1.00
CA ILE A 107 -2.74 -0.85 1.21
C ILE A 107 -2.60 -0.46 2.69
N LEU A 108 -1.57 -1.02 3.35
CA LEU A 108 -1.43 -1.05 4.80
C LEU A 108 -0.22 -0.26 5.29
N HIS A 109 -0.48 0.75 6.10
CA HIS A 109 0.50 1.38 6.97
C HIS A 109 0.81 0.49 8.18
N CYS A 110 2.10 0.25 8.46
CA CYS A 110 2.45 -0.54 9.64
C CYS A 110 3.74 -0.05 10.30
N VAL A 111 3.61 0.57 11.47
CA VAL A 111 4.74 1.03 12.28
C VAL A 111 4.75 0.33 13.64
N ARG A 112 5.73 -0.58 13.85
CA ARG A 112 5.93 -1.36 15.07
C ARG A 112 4.71 -2.18 15.53
N CYS A 113 3.87 -2.64 14.57
CA CYS A 113 2.63 -3.39 14.83
C CYS A 113 2.49 -4.61 13.89
N PHE A 114 3.60 -5.21 13.48
CA PHE A 114 3.56 -6.33 12.53
C PHE A 114 2.93 -7.59 13.11
N ASP A 115 3.14 -7.86 14.41
CA ASP A 115 2.55 -9.01 15.09
C ASP A 115 1.03 -8.87 15.18
N GLU A 116 0.53 -7.69 15.52
CA GLU A 116 -0.91 -7.38 15.56
C GLU A 116 -1.53 -7.46 14.16
N LEU A 117 -0.81 -6.99 13.15
CA LEU A 117 -1.27 -7.08 11.76
C LEU A 117 -1.38 -8.55 11.30
N MET A 118 -0.39 -9.38 11.61
CA MET A 118 -0.42 -10.82 11.33
C MET A 118 -1.52 -11.55 12.11
N ALA A 119 -1.72 -11.19 13.39
CA ALA A 119 -2.80 -11.74 14.20
C ALA A 119 -4.18 -11.37 13.63
N LEU A 120 -4.36 -10.12 13.22
CA LEU A 120 -5.60 -9.64 12.61
C LEU A 120 -5.89 -10.37 11.29
N LYS A 121 -4.89 -10.56 10.42
CA LYS A 121 -5.06 -11.35 9.20
C LYS A 121 -5.48 -12.80 9.50
N LYS A 122 -4.87 -13.42 10.51
CA LYS A 122 -5.24 -14.78 10.95
C LYS A 122 -6.67 -14.85 11.47
N GLU A 123 -7.12 -13.82 12.19
CA GLU A 123 -8.49 -13.72 12.71
C GLU A 123 -9.51 -13.54 11.59
N LEU A 124 -9.31 -12.55 10.71
CA LEU A 124 -10.29 -12.17 9.69
C LEU A 124 -10.25 -13.04 8.44
N LYS A 125 -9.12 -13.68 8.15
CA LYS A 125 -8.88 -14.53 6.96
C LYS A 125 -9.33 -13.87 5.65
N PRO A 126 -8.91 -12.61 5.37
CA PRO A 126 -9.35 -11.91 4.18
C PRO A 126 -8.90 -12.63 2.91
N THR A 127 -9.76 -12.61 1.88
CA THR A 127 -9.46 -13.16 0.56
C THR A 127 -8.83 -12.11 -0.37
N VAL A 128 -9.06 -10.82 -0.08
CA VAL A 128 -8.43 -9.73 -0.82
C VAL A 128 -6.95 -9.59 -0.51
N PRO A 129 -6.12 -9.17 -1.48
CA PRO A 129 -4.71 -8.92 -1.27
C PRO A 129 -4.46 -7.85 -0.20
N LEU A 130 -3.53 -8.12 0.72
CA LEU A 130 -3.06 -7.17 1.73
C LEU A 130 -1.62 -6.76 1.39
N ILE A 131 -1.39 -5.47 1.18
CA ILE A 131 -0.10 -4.92 0.75
C ILE A 131 0.43 -4.04 1.88
N VAL A 132 1.55 -4.41 2.50
CA VAL A 132 2.26 -3.54 3.43
C VAL A 132 3.14 -2.61 2.62
N HIS A 133 2.84 -1.30 2.66
CA HIS A 133 3.62 -0.31 1.96
C HIS A 133 4.84 0.15 2.77
N GLY A 134 5.76 0.88 2.16
CA GLY A 134 6.92 1.47 2.83
C GLY A 134 7.85 0.47 3.50
N PHE A 135 7.92 -0.79 3.02
CA PHE A 135 8.69 -1.81 3.72
C PHE A 135 10.18 -1.46 3.79
N ASN A 136 10.67 -1.27 5.02
CA ASN A 136 12.04 -0.83 5.31
C ASN A 136 12.69 -1.61 6.47
N LYS A 137 12.22 -2.82 6.75
CA LYS A 137 12.66 -3.66 7.86
C LYS A 137 13.65 -4.73 7.40
N SER A 138 13.96 -5.68 8.29
CA SER A 138 14.89 -6.76 7.99
C SER A 138 14.32 -7.72 6.94
N GLU A 139 15.19 -8.44 6.25
CA GLU A 139 14.82 -9.47 5.28
C GLU A 139 13.97 -10.57 5.93
N GLU A 140 14.32 -10.98 7.16
CA GLU A 140 13.60 -12.02 7.89
C GLU A 140 12.15 -11.66 8.16
N LEU A 141 11.89 -10.42 8.61
CA LEU A 141 10.52 -9.95 8.80
C LEU A 141 9.77 -9.87 7.47
N GLY A 142 10.43 -9.43 6.40
CA GLY A 142 9.83 -9.40 5.07
C GLY A 142 9.41 -10.79 4.61
N ARG A 143 10.27 -11.79 4.75
CA ARG A 143 9.95 -13.19 4.44
C ARG A 143 8.79 -13.71 5.29
N GLN A 144 8.81 -13.45 6.60
CA GLN A 144 7.74 -13.85 7.52
C GLN A 144 6.38 -13.27 7.09
N LEU A 145 6.33 -12.00 6.69
CA LEU A 145 5.10 -11.38 6.18
C LEU A 145 4.63 -12.03 4.88
N MET A 146 5.55 -12.29 3.94
CA MET A 146 5.22 -12.95 2.67
C MET A 146 4.72 -14.38 2.88
N ASP A 147 5.32 -15.15 3.79
CA ASP A 147 4.88 -16.50 4.16
C ASP A 147 3.48 -16.50 4.80
N LYS A 148 3.11 -15.40 5.47
CA LYS A 148 1.74 -15.16 5.97
C LYS A 148 0.80 -14.64 4.89
N GLY A 149 1.27 -14.53 3.64
CA GLY A 149 0.47 -14.12 2.49
C GLY A 149 0.20 -12.61 2.41
N PHE A 150 1.07 -11.78 2.96
CA PHE A 150 1.12 -10.36 2.65
C PHE A 150 1.94 -10.13 1.39
N TYR A 151 1.58 -9.10 0.66
CA TYR A 151 2.43 -8.48 -0.36
C TYR A 151 3.21 -7.32 0.27
N LEU A 152 4.36 -6.99 -0.30
CA LEU A 152 5.19 -5.89 0.16
C LEU A 152 5.41 -4.89 -0.96
N SER A 153 5.36 -3.60 -0.63
CA SER A 153 5.82 -2.53 -1.49
C SER A 153 7.09 -1.91 -0.92
N VAL A 154 8.03 -1.60 -1.80
CA VAL A 154 9.32 -1.03 -1.44
C VAL A 154 9.58 0.24 -2.25
N GLY A 155 10.06 1.27 -1.57
CA GLY A 155 10.40 2.56 -2.14
C GLY A 155 11.84 2.95 -1.77
N LYS A 156 12.01 4.17 -1.25
CA LYS A 156 13.32 4.77 -0.86
C LYS A 156 14.26 3.87 -0.05
N ALA A 157 13.74 2.87 0.66
CA ALA A 157 14.56 1.96 1.46
C ALA A 157 15.58 1.16 0.64
N ILE A 158 15.26 0.83 -0.62
CA ILE A 158 16.18 0.07 -1.48
C ILE A 158 17.33 0.91 -2.05
N LEU A 159 17.25 2.24 -1.97
CA LEU A 159 18.36 3.12 -2.35
C LEU A 159 19.56 2.96 -1.41
N LYS A 160 19.35 2.33 -0.24
CA LYS A 160 20.43 1.93 0.67
C LYS A 160 20.85 0.49 0.37
N PRO A 161 22.05 0.24 -0.22
CA PRO A 161 22.41 -1.09 -0.78
C PRO A 161 22.39 -2.24 0.21
N HIS A 162 22.58 -1.96 1.51
CA HIS A 162 22.64 -2.97 2.58
C HIS A 162 21.38 -2.97 3.46
N SER A 163 20.28 -2.34 3.01
CA SER A 163 19.02 -2.40 3.73
C SER A 163 18.40 -3.81 3.64
N GLY A 164 17.62 -4.17 4.67
CA GLY A 164 16.89 -5.44 4.65
C GLY A 164 15.86 -5.50 3.49
N ALA A 165 15.30 -4.35 3.10
CA ALA A 165 14.44 -4.25 1.92
C ALA A 165 15.19 -4.59 0.62
N ALA A 166 16.44 -4.11 0.46
CA ALA A 166 17.27 -4.45 -0.70
C ALA A 166 17.68 -5.93 -0.71
N ALA A 167 17.98 -6.51 0.47
CA ALA A 167 18.28 -7.93 0.60
C ALA A 167 17.07 -8.80 0.23
N LEU A 168 15.88 -8.46 0.73
CA LEU A 168 14.63 -9.15 0.41
C LEU A 168 14.30 -9.08 -1.09
N LEU A 169 14.45 -7.90 -1.69
CA LEU A 169 14.13 -7.68 -3.10
C LEU A 169 14.93 -8.60 -4.03
N LYS A 170 16.19 -8.88 -3.72
CA LYS A 170 17.04 -9.81 -4.52
C LYS A 170 16.47 -11.21 -4.61
N GLN A 171 15.67 -11.62 -3.65
CA GLN A 171 15.22 -13.01 -3.46
C GLN A 171 13.73 -13.23 -3.76
N THR A 172 12.97 -12.16 -4.02
CA THR A 172 11.53 -12.27 -4.33
C THR A 172 11.22 -11.73 -5.71
N ASP A 173 10.28 -12.39 -6.41
CA ASP A 173 9.75 -11.94 -7.70
C ASP A 173 8.34 -11.36 -7.60
N VAL A 174 7.75 -11.36 -6.41
CA VAL A 174 6.41 -10.79 -6.17
C VAL A 174 6.52 -9.67 -5.16
N PHE A 175 6.54 -8.44 -5.66
CA PHE A 175 6.62 -7.22 -4.86
C PHE A 175 6.04 -6.05 -5.68
N PHE A 176 5.90 -4.90 -5.03
CA PHE A 176 5.50 -3.64 -5.65
C PHE A 176 6.57 -2.57 -5.41
N LEU A 177 6.54 -1.55 -6.26
CA LEU A 177 7.40 -0.37 -6.14
C LEU A 177 6.54 0.86 -5.91
N GLU A 178 7.06 1.81 -5.13
CA GLU A 178 6.36 3.01 -4.73
C GLU A 178 7.30 4.19 -4.52
N THR A 179 6.75 5.40 -4.59
CA THR A 179 7.44 6.62 -4.18
C THR A 179 7.07 7.07 -2.77
N ASP A 180 5.85 6.80 -2.29
CA ASP A 180 5.31 7.26 -1.02
C ASP A 180 5.37 8.81 -0.92
N ASP A 181 6.06 9.35 0.08
CA ASP A 181 6.35 10.78 0.30
C ASP A 181 7.77 11.18 -0.16
N ALA A 182 8.46 10.31 -0.87
CA ALA A 182 9.86 10.51 -1.22
C ALA A 182 10.00 11.56 -2.35
N GLY A 183 10.98 12.42 -2.21
CA GLY A 183 11.39 13.37 -3.28
C GLY A 183 12.17 12.69 -4.43
N TYR A 184 11.95 11.42 -4.69
CA TYR A 184 12.57 10.61 -5.75
C TYR A 184 11.53 10.20 -6.77
N GLY A 185 11.88 10.27 -8.07
CA GLY A 185 11.01 9.73 -9.11
C GLY A 185 10.97 8.19 -9.07
N ILE A 186 9.84 7.63 -9.49
CA ILE A 186 9.66 6.17 -9.53
C ILE A 186 10.70 5.48 -10.44
N GLU A 187 11.20 6.16 -11.47
CA GLU A 187 12.24 5.66 -12.36
C GLU A 187 13.55 5.35 -11.64
N GLU A 188 13.92 6.14 -10.63
CA GLU A 188 15.12 5.90 -9.83
C GLU A 188 14.95 4.63 -8.99
N ILE A 189 13.77 4.43 -8.41
CA ILE A 189 13.42 3.21 -7.68
C ILE A 189 13.51 1.99 -8.60
N TYR A 190 12.95 2.08 -9.83
CA TYR A 190 13.04 1.00 -10.82
C TYR A 190 14.47 0.70 -11.24
N ARG A 191 15.29 1.72 -11.52
CA ARG A 191 16.72 1.51 -11.88
C ARG A 191 17.46 0.79 -10.76
N THR A 192 17.25 1.22 -9.52
CA THR A 192 17.88 0.58 -8.35
C THR A 192 17.41 -0.87 -8.18
N ALA A 193 16.11 -1.10 -8.28
CA ALA A 193 15.53 -2.45 -8.17
C ALA A 193 16.04 -3.37 -9.30
N ALA A 194 16.13 -2.88 -10.53
CA ALA A 194 16.67 -3.64 -11.66
C ALA A 194 18.14 -4.04 -11.44
N ASN A 195 18.96 -3.12 -10.94
CA ASN A 195 20.35 -3.40 -10.60
C ASN A 195 20.47 -4.45 -9.47
N LEU A 196 19.65 -4.33 -8.41
CA LEU A 196 19.63 -5.30 -7.30
C LEU A 196 19.24 -6.70 -7.76
N LYS A 197 18.36 -6.81 -8.76
CA LYS A 197 17.91 -8.09 -9.34
C LYS A 197 18.72 -8.57 -10.53
N ASN A 198 19.79 -7.89 -10.90
CA ASN A 198 20.60 -8.19 -12.09
C ASN A 198 19.74 -8.33 -13.37
N THR A 199 18.80 -7.41 -13.56
CA THR A 199 17.88 -7.42 -14.70
C THR A 199 17.79 -6.04 -15.36
N THR A 200 17.09 -5.94 -16.48
CA THR A 200 16.83 -4.65 -17.15
C THR A 200 15.59 -3.96 -16.55
N VAL A 201 15.52 -2.65 -16.69
CA VAL A 201 14.33 -1.88 -16.28
C VAL A 201 13.07 -2.37 -17.02
N GLU A 202 13.18 -2.70 -18.30
CA GLU A 202 12.03 -3.18 -19.08
C GLU A 202 11.55 -4.57 -18.64
N ALA A 203 12.47 -5.49 -18.30
CA ALA A 203 12.10 -6.78 -17.72
C ALA A 203 11.43 -6.60 -16.33
N LEU A 204 11.94 -5.66 -15.53
CA LEU A 204 11.36 -5.34 -14.24
C LEU A 204 9.95 -4.73 -14.39
N LYS A 205 9.73 -3.83 -15.35
CA LYS A 205 8.38 -3.30 -15.67
C LYS A 205 7.40 -4.43 -15.98
N ALA A 206 7.83 -5.43 -16.77
CA ALA A 206 7.00 -6.60 -17.08
C ALA A 206 6.66 -7.42 -15.82
N LEU A 207 7.61 -7.60 -14.90
CA LEU A 207 7.41 -8.30 -13.63
C LEU A 207 6.40 -7.56 -12.74
N ILE A 208 6.57 -6.25 -12.57
CA ILE A 208 5.66 -5.42 -11.77
C ILE A 208 4.26 -5.37 -12.39
N PHE A 209 4.17 -5.27 -13.72
CA PHE A 209 2.89 -5.33 -14.43
C PHE A 209 2.16 -6.67 -14.18
N ALA A 210 2.88 -7.80 -14.19
CA ALA A 210 2.32 -9.11 -13.85
C ALA A 210 1.83 -9.16 -12.38
N SER A 211 2.58 -8.52 -11.46
CA SER A 211 2.17 -8.41 -10.05
C SER A 211 0.88 -7.60 -9.89
N TRP A 212 0.72 -6.48 -10.60
CA TRP A 212 -0.51 -5.68 -10.61
C TRP A 212 -1.71 -6.47 -11.15
N LYS A 213 -1.52 -7.20 -12.25
CA LYS A 213 -2.56 -8.11 -12.79
C LYS A 213 -2.96 -9.20 -11.80
N LYS A 214 -1.99 -9.79 -11.11
CA LYS A 214 -2.24 -10.86 -10.13
C LYS A 214 -3.19 -10.41 -9.02
N ILE A 215 -3.11 -9.14 -8.61
CA ILE A 215 -3.98 -8.56 -7.57
C ILE A 215 -5.16 -7.75 -8.15
N LYS A 216 -5.41 -7.83 -9.47
CA LYS A 216 -6.54 -7.24 -10.18
C LYS A 216 -6.60 -5.70 -10.12
N LEU A 217 -5.46 -5.02 -10.12
CA LEU A 217 -5.40 -3.55 -10.21
C LEU A 217 -5.62 -3.05 -11.65
N ILE A 218 -5.16 -3.83 -12.62
CA ILE A 218 -5.26 -3.58 -14.08
C ILE A 218 -5.65 -4.85 -14.80
#